data_016e47fc6b2656acb9ebf2017af16738
#
_entry.id   016e47fc6b2656acb9ebf2017af16738
#
_cell.length_a   1.000
_cell.length_b   1.000
_cell.length_c   1.000
_cell.angle_alpha   90.00
_cell.angle_beta   90.00
_cell.angle_gamma   90.00
#
_symmetry.space_group_name_H-M   'P 1'
#
loop_
_entity.id
_entity.type
_entity.pdbx_description
1 polymer ?
#
loop_
_entity_poly.entity_id
_entity_poly.type
_entity_poly.pdbx_seq_one_letter_code
_entity_poly.pdbx_strand_id
1 'polypeptide(L)'
;MQSHWHISQPLYKAVQESLPDLAKHAAGGGVEKMQKNFIHKYLSKIYPDIYKVPLFRRKFCKLLVNEIENFNKKKGFAVNPDEDELRQIPEIVLKTEMPEIYENMWFVVRSVLNPIFYSIWQRECYGISSIQIANYNLKDKKQGAWHHDASADISVVVPLNTGDYKGGGTEFHNYGSISPLPSGHALIFPSFTNMHRGLPVEFGNRYLLVFWLYDKSRVKRLIDCGLP
;
A
#
# COMPACT_ATOMS: atom_id res chain seq x y z
N MET A 1 4.55 -6.88 -24.47
CA MET A 1 3.86 -5.79 -23.78
C MET A 1 3.24 -6.37 -22.51
N GLN A 2 3.77 -6.09 -21.31
CA GLN A 2 3.10 -6.46 -20.07
C GLN A 2 1.79 -5.70 -20.00
N SER A 3 0.69 -6.44 -19.99
CA SER A 3 -0.64 -5.82 -19.91
C SER A 3 -0.85 -5.28 -18.50
N HIS A 4 -0.91 -3.97 -18.35
CA HIS A 4 -1.18 -3.29 -17.05
C HIS A 4 -2.68 -3.38 -16.69
N TRP A 5 -3.32 -4.48 -17.03
CA TRP A 5 -4.75 -4.72 -16.86
C TRP A 5 -5.21 -4.71 -15.40
N HIS A 6 -4.31 -4.96 -14.46
CA HIS A 6 -4.56 -4.98 -13.02
C HIS A 6 -4.71 -3.58 -12.43
N ILE A 7 -4.12 -2.55 -13.04
CA ILE A 7 -4.19 -1.17 -12.57
C ILE A 7 -5.49 -0.51 -13.02
N SER A 8 -6.01 0.43 -12.23
CA SER A 8 -7.09 1.33 -12.62
C SER A 8 -6.68 2.10 -13.89
N GLN A 9 -7.31 1.82 -15.02
CA GLN A 9 -6.92 2.41 -16.31
C GLN A 9 -7.03 3.94 -16.33
N PRO A 10 -8.08 4.57 -15.77
CA PRO A 10 -8.14 6.02 -15.68
C PRO A 10 -6.99 6.62 -14.87
N LEU A 11 -6.62 5.99 -13.74
CA LEU A 11 -5.47 6.42 -12.94
C LEU A 11 -4.17 6.24 -13.72
N TYR A 12 -3.96 5.07 -14.33
CA TYR A 12 -2.74 4.80 -15.10
C TYR A 12 -2.53 5.82 -16.22
N LYS A 13 -3.59 6.11 -16.97
CA LYS A 13 -3.57 7.13 -18.02
C LYS A 13 -3.20 8.51 -17.43
N ALA A 14 -3.84 8.93 -16.34
CA ALA A 14 -3.55 10.20 -15.68
C ALA A 14 -2.09 10.29 -15.20
N VAL A 15 -1.54 9.19 -14.69
CA VAL A 15 -0.11 9.12 -14.30
C VAL A 15 0.78 9.33 -15.52
N GLN A 16 0.53 8.61 -16.64
CA GLN A 16 1.34 8.73 -17.85
C GLN A 16 1.28 10.14 -18.44
N GLU A 17 0.10 10.76 -18.47
CA GLU A 17 -0.09 12.14 -18.93
C GLU A 17 0.63 13.18 -18.05
N SER A 18 0.89 12.84 -16.78
CA SER A 18 1.56 13.71 -15.81
C SER A 18 3.09 13.61 -15.82
N LEU A 19 3.67 12.53 -16.36
CA LEU A 19 5.12 12.29 -16.31
C LEU A 19 5.96 13.43 -16.91
N PRO A 20 5.60 14.07 -18.05
CA PRO A 20 6.38 15.19 -18.57
C PRO A 20 6.45 16.39 -17.62
N ASP A 21 5.36 16.69 -16.91
CA ASP A 21 5.32 17.82 -15.97
C ASP A 21 6.09 17.49 -14.69
N LEU A 22 5.99 16.25 -14.21
CA LEU A 22 6.79 15.78 -13.06
C LEU A 22 8.28 15.82 -13.38
N ALA A 23 8.69 15.41 -14.58
CA ALA A 23 10.09 15.47 -15.01
C ALA A 23 10.62 16.91 -15.11
N LYS A 24 9.83 17.85 -15.63
CA LYS A 24 10.18 19.28 -15.66
C LYS A 24 10.34 19.85 -14.26
N HIS A 25 9.45 19.47 -13.34
CA HIS A 25 9.55 19.92 -11.94
C HIS A 25 10.81 19.37 -11.26
N ALA A 26 11.14 18.09 -11.47
CA ALA A 26 12.36 17.49 -10.95
C ALA A 26 13.65 18.17 -11.48
N ALA A 27 13.58 18.76 -12.68
CA ALA A 27 14.68 19.54 -13.27
C ALA A 27 14.72 21.02 -12.82
N GLY A 28 14.00 21.40 -11.75
CA GLY A 28 14.00 22.76 -11.19
C GLY A 28 12.93 23.71 -11.72
N GLY A 29 11.93 23.20 -12.43
CA GLY A 29 10.74 23.97 -12.85
C GLY A 29 9.81 24.25 -11.67
N GLY A 30 9.26 25.48 -11.58
CA GLY A 30 8.52 25.98 -10.42
C GLY A 30 7.28 25.17 -9.99
N VAL A 31 6.98 25.23 -8.70
CA VAL A 31 5.97 24.48 -7.96
C VAL A 31 4.53 24.76 -8.41
N GLU A 32 4.24 25.95 -8.96
CA GLU A 32 2.87 26.40 -9.26
C GLU A 32 2.12 25.53 -10.30
N LYS A 33 2.84 24.81 -11.18
CA LYS A 33 2.24 23.96 -12.21
C LYS A 33 1.88 22.55 -11.73
N MET A 34 2.45 22.05 -10.62
CA MET A 34 2.17 20.70 -10.13
C MET A 34 0.76 20.53 -9.53
N GLN A 35 0.16 21.58 -9.00
CA GLN A 35 -1.18 21.54 -8.40
C GLN A 35 -2.32 21.26 -9.40
N LYS A 36 -2.07 21.39 -10.70
CA LYS A 36 -3.04 21.10 -11.77
C LYS A 36 -2.80 19.75 -12.48
N ASN A 37 -2.00 18.89 -11.89
CA ASN A 37 -1.64 17.60 -12.43
C ASN A 37 -2.87 16.67 -12.47
N PHE A 38 -3.02 15.89 -13.55
CA PHE A 38 -4.12 14.93 -13.74
C PHE A 38 -4.21 13.89 -12.62
N ILE A 39 -3.11 13.56 -11.96
CA ILE A 39 -3.06 12.64 -10.80
C ILE A 39 -3.96 13.12 -9.67
N HIS A 40 -3.95 14.43 -9.34
CA HIS A 40 -4.72 14.99 -8.23
C HIS A 40 -6.23 14.76 -8.36
N LYS A 41 -6.74 14.58 -9.58
CA LYS A 41 -8.14 14.24 -9.83
C LYS A 41 -8.53 12.88 -9.22
N TYR A 42 -7.57 11.98 -9.06
CA TYR A 42 -7.79 10.63 -8.51
C TYR A 42 -7.36 10.49 -7.04
N LEU A 43 -6.78 11.54 -6.47
CA LEU A 43 -6.40 11.57 -5.07
C LEU A 43 -7.50 12.21 -4.24
N SER A 44 -7.93 11.52 -3.20
CA SER A 44 -8.81 12.08 -2.17
C SER A 44 -8.03 12.19 -0.88
N LYS A 45 -7.73 13.41 -0.44
CA LYS A 45 -7.15 13.66 0.87
C LYS A 45 -8.21 13.37 1.94
N ILE A 46 -7.92 12.45 2.86
CA ILE A 46 -8.83 12.08 3.95
C ILE A 46 -8.44 12.84 5.22
N TYR A 47 -7.14 12.81 5.55
CA TYR A 47 -6.52 13.55 6.64
C TYR A 47 -5.22 14.19 6.17
N PRO A 48 -4.56 15.06 6.95
CA PRO A 48 -3.23 15.55 6.61
C PRO A 48 -2.30 14.39 6.28
N ASP A 49 -1.70 14.44 5.09
CA ASP A 49 -0.79 13.42 4.53
C ASP A 49 -1.36 12.00 4.38
N ILE A 50 -2.66 11.81 4.56
CA ILE A 50 -3.34 10.53 4.34
C ILE A 50 -4.28 10.66 3.14
N TYR A 51 -4.04 9.82 2.12
CA TYR A 51 -4.75 9.89 0.85
C TYR A 51 -5.36 8.55 0.46
N LYS A 52 -6.45 8.63 -0.30
CA LYS A 52 -7.08 7.50 -0.97
C LYS A 52 -6.91 7.63 -2.46
N VAL A 53 -6.60 6.50 -3.13
CA VAL A 53 -6.47 6.44 -4.60
C VAL A 53 -7.05 5.12 -5.14
N PRO A 54 -7.79 5.11 -6.28
CA PRO A 54 -8.31 3.89 -6.91
C PRO A 54 -7.18 3.17 -7.67
N LEU A 55 -6.33 2.42 -6.94
CA LEU A 55 -5.09 1.84 -7.48
C LEU A 55 -5.35 0.65 -8.40
N PHE A 56 -6.12 -0.33 -7.95
CA PHE A 56 -6.36 -1.56 -8.68
C PHE A 56 -7.80 -1.69 -9.17
N ARG A 57 -7.97 -2.46 -10.23
CA ARG A 57 -9.30 -2.86 -10.72
C ARG A 57 -9.90 -3.94 -9.82
N ARG A 58 -11.20 -3.84 -9.55
CA ARG A 58 -11.92 -4.85 -8.76
C ARG A 58 -11.75 -6.29 -9.28
N LYS A 59 -11.67 -6.45 -10.63
CA LYS A 59 -11.43 -7.76 -11.25
C LYS A 59 -10.07 -8.35 -10.82
N PHE A 60 -9.03 -7.53 -10.76
CA PHE A 60 -7.72 -7.98 -10.27
C PHE A 60 -7.79 -8.41 -8.81
N CYS A 61 -8.43 -7.60 -7.95
CA CYS A 61 -8.58 -7.95 -6.54
C CYS A 61 -9.28 -9.31 -6.36
N LYS A 62 -10.35 -9.58 -7.11
CA LYS A 62 -11.04 -10.88 -7.08
C LYS A 62 -10.14 -12.05 -7.48
N LEU A 63 -9.34 -11.88 -8.56
CA LEU A 63 -8.41 -12.92 -9.00
C LEU A 63 -7.30 -13.15 -7.96
N LEU A 64 -6.76 -12.08 -7.38
CA LEU A 64 -5.75 -12.18 -6.33
C LEU A 64 -6.32 -12.88 -5.08
N VAL A 65 -7.55 -12.57 -4.68
CA VAL A 65 -8.23 -13.28 -3.57
C VAL A 65 -8.34 -14.78 -3.86
N ASN A 66 -8.70 -15.18 -5.08
CA ASN A 66 -8.75 -16.60 -5.45
C ASN A 66 -7.38 -17.27 -5.31
N GLU A 67 -6.30 -16.60 -5.74
CA GLU A 67 -4.93 -17.13 -5.56
C GLU A 67 -4.54 -17.22 -4.08
N ILE A 68 -4.90 -16.23 -3.26
CA ILE A 68 -4.71 -16.24 -1.81
C ILE A 68 -5.42 -17.43 -1.18
N GLU A 69 -6.68 -17.68 -1.53
CA GLU A 69 -7.46 -18.80 -1.01
C GLU A 69 -6.88 -20.16 -1.46
N ASN A 70 -6.40 -20.25 -2.70
CA ASN A 70 -5.72 -21.44 -3.20
C ASN A 70 -4.40 -21.69 -2.46
N PHE A 71 -3.63 -20.64 -2.20
CA PHE A 71 -2.40 -20.72 -1.40
C PHE A 71 -2.71 -21.15 0.03
N ASN A 72 -3.70 -20.52 0.66
CA ASN A 72 -4.10 -20.82 2.02
C ASN A 72 -4.51 -22.30 2.21
N LYS A 73 -5.22 -22.88 1.24
CA LYS A 73 -5.56 -24.33 1.26
C LYS A 73 -4.35 -25.24 1.20
N LYS A 74 -3.26 -24.80 0.54
CA LYS A 74 -2.06 -25.64 0.34
C LYS A 74 -1.02 -25.46 1.43
N LYS A 75 -0.79 -24.23 1.89
CA LYS A 75 0.34 -23.90 2.77
C LYS A 75 -0.08 -23.14 4.04
N GLY A 76 -1.20 -22.44 4.01
CA GLY A 76 -1.65 -21.59 5.12
C GLY A 76 -0.96 -20.22 5.15
N PHE A 77 -1.47 -19.36 6.02
CA PHE A 77 -0.82 -18.11 6.40
C PHE A 77 0.22 -18.39 7.48
N ALA A 78 1.34 -17.67 7.44
CA ALA A 78 2.35 -17.69 8.49
C ALA A 78 2.22 -16.44 9.38
N VAL A 79 2.83 -16.46 10.54
CA VAL A 79 3.08 -15.27 11.37
C VAL A 79 4.59 -15.01 11.37
N ASN A 80 4.98 -13.76 11.44
CA ASN A 80 6.38 -13.40 11.57
C ASN A 80 6.85 -13.69 13.02
N PRO A 81 7.75 -14.67 13.25
CA PRO A 81 8.18 -15.03 14.60
C PRO A 81 9.04 -13.95 15.27
N ASP A 82 9.61 -13.02 14.49
CA ASP A 82 10.44 -11.93 15.01
C ASP A 82 9.61 -10.71 15.44
N GLU A 83 8.29 -10.72 15.20
CA GLU A 83 7.38 -9.69 15.67
C GLU A 83 6.81 -10.00 17.05
N ASP A 84 6.57 -8.93 17.83
CA ASP A 84 5.78 -9.00 19.06
C ASP A 84 4.41 -9.66 18.80
N GLU A 85 4.03 -10.62 19.64
CA GLU A 85 2.80 -11.42 19.48
C GLU A 85 1.53 -10.56 19.31
N LEU A 86 1.48 -9.39 19.96
CA LEU A 86 0.37 -8.44 19.82
C LEU A 86 0.30 -7.81 18.43
N ARG A 87 1.42 -7.76 17.71
CA ARG A 87 1.54 -7.18 16.37
C ARG A 87 1.45 -8.21 15.25
N GLN A 88 1.77 -9.47 15.56
CA GLN A 88 1.71 -10.56 14.58
C GLN A 88 0.33 -10.63 13.92
N ILE A 89 0.32 -10.65 12.61
CA ILE A 89 -0.88 -10.82 11.78
C ILE A 89 -0.58 -11.97 10.81
N PRO A 90 -1.48 -12.95 10.64
CA PRO A 90 -1.29 -13.98 9.62
C PRO A 90 -1.06 -13.36 8.25
N GLU A 91 0.06 -13.72 7.59
CA GLU A 91 0.51 -13.05 6.38
C GLU A 91 1.07 -14.02 5.32
N ILE A 92 1.11 -13.54 4.08
CA ILE A 92 1.84 -14.15 2.96
C ILE A 92 2.82 -13.11 2.45
N VAL A 93 4.12 -13.32 2.63
CA VAL A 93 5.16 -12.43 2.11
C VAL A 93 5.34 -12.72 0.62
N LEU A 94 4.99 -11.76 -0.24
CA LEU A 94 4.93 -11.99 -1.69
C LEU A 94 6.29 -12.32 -2.29
N LYS A 95 7.37 -11.72 -1.80
CA LYS A 95 8.73 -11.93 -2.35
C LYS A 95 9.15 -13.40 -2.30
N THR A 96 8.79 -14.09 -1.23
CA THR A 96 9.16 -15.50 -1.00
C THR A 96 8.10 -16.47 -1.49
N GLU A 97 6.83 -16.13 -1.32
CA GLU A 97 5.72 -17.03 -1.51
C GLU A 97 5.03 -16.91 -2.87
N MET A 98 5.05 -15.71 -3.47
CA MET A 98 4.40 -15.39 -4.74
C MET A 98 5.27 -14.44 -5.58
N PRO A 99 6.48 -14.84 -5.99
CA PRO A 99 7.48 -13.94 -6.59
C PRO A 99 7.00 -13.28 -7.90
N GLU A 100 6.20 -13.97 -8.71
CA GLU A 100 5.65 -13.36 -9.94
C GLU A 100 4.69 -12.21 -9.63
N ILE A 101 3.88 -12.34 -8.57
CA ILE A 101 3.01 -11.27 -8.11
C ILE A 101 3.86 -10.13 -7.54
N TYR A 102 4.89 -10.44 -6.76
CA TYR A 102 5.82 -9.45 -6.22
C TYR A 102 6.45 -8.58 -7.32
N GLU A 103 6.93 -9.17 -8.40
CA GLU A 103 7.51 -8.42 -9.54
C GLU A 103 6.49 -7.50 -10.21
N ASN A 104 5.25 -7.95 -10.35
CA ASN A 104 4.17 -7.11 -10.85
C ASN A 104 3.87 -5.93 -9.88
N MET A 105 3.94 -6.15 -8.58
CA MET A 105 3.76 -5.08 -7.58
C MET A 105 4.93 -4.10 -7.60
N TRP A 106 6.14 -4.58 -7.83
CA TRP A 106 7.31 -3.72 -8.02
C TRP A 106 7.15 -2.80 -9.24
N PHE A 107 6.58 -3.32 -10.32
CA PHE A 107 6.20 -2.49 -11.47
C PHE A 107 5.19 -1.39 -11.06
N VAL A 108 4.17 -1.70 -10.26
CA VAL A 108 3.18 -0.73 -9.78
C VAL A 108 3.84 0.37 -8.95
N VAL A 109 4.77 0.01 -8.07
CA VAL A 109 5.54 0.98 -7.27
C VAL A 109 6.26 1.96 -8.18
N ARG A 110 7.03 1.47 -9.15
CA ARG A 110 7.84 2.34 -10.02
C ARG A 110 7.01 3.18 -10.98
N SER A 111 5.97 2.59 -11.57
CA SER A 111 5.25 3.19 -12.70
C SER A 111 4.01 3.97 -12.30
N VAL A 112 3.49 3.77 -11.08
CA VAL A 112 2.25 4.42 -10.62
C VAL A 112 2.44 5.11 -9.27
N LEU A 113 2.93 4.39 -8.26
CA LEU A 113 3.01 4.93 -6.91
C LEU A 113 4.07 6.02 -6.79
N ASN A 114 5.27 5.84 -7.37
CA ASN A 114 6.32 6.87 -7.34
C ASN A 114 5.88 8.20 -7.97
N PRO A 115 5.27 8.26 -9.17
CA PRO A 115 4.69 9.50 -9.68
C PRO A 115 3.67 10.13 -8.72
N ILE A 116 2.84 9.32 -8.05
CA ILE A 116 1.88 9.81 -7.06
C ILE A 116 2.62 10.38 -5.84
N PHE A 117 3.57 9.65 -5.25
CA PHE A 117 4.34 10.11 -4.10
C PHE A 117 5.12 11.37 -4.40
N TYR A 118 5.72 11.43 -5.59
CA TYR A 118 6.41 12.64 -6.03
C TYR A 118 5.47 13.83 -6.14
N SER A 119 4.27 13.64 -6.68
CA SER A 119 3.28 14.71 -6.83
C SER A 119 2.73 15.24 -5.49
N ILE A 120 2.74 14.41 -4.42
CA ILE A 120 2.21 14.78 -3.10
C ILE A 120 3.32 15.29 -2.18
N TRP A 121 4.45 14.54 -2.11
CA TRP A 121 5.48 14.74 -1.10
C TRP A 121 6.86 15.04 -1.68
N GLN A 122 7.01 15.08 -3.01
CA GLN A 122 8.30 15.18 -3.72
C GLN A 122 9.29 14.08 -3.29
N ARG A 123 8.76 12.88 -3.04
CA ARG A 123 9.50 11.69 -2.64
C ARG A 123 9.35 10.58 -3.67
N GLU A 124 10.37 9.76 -3.78
CA GLU A 124 10.38 8.54 -4.59
C GLU A 124 10.84 7.37 -3.74
N CYS A 125 10.16 6.23 -3.85
CA CYS A 125 10.57 5.00 -3.20
C CYS A 125 11.58 4.26 -4.07
N TYR A 126 12.69 3.92 -3.47
CA TYR A 126 13.80 3.20 -4.09
C TYR A 126 13.88 1.75 -3.67
N GLY A 127 13.17 1.38 -2.64
CA GLY A 127 13.17 0.01 -2.15
C GLY A 127 11.87 -0.38 -1.48
N ILE A 128 11.76 -1.67 -1.30
CA ILE A 128 10.64 -2.35 -0.67
C ILE A 128 11.17 -3.07 0.56
N SER A 129 10.67 -2.71 1.74
CA SER A 129 10.91 -3.47 2.96
C SER A 129 10.13 -4.78 2.91
N SER A 130 8.81 -4.69 2.64
CA SER A 130 7.97 -5.86 2.38
C SER A 130 6.78 -5.50 1.49
N ILE A 131 6.28 -6.49 0.74
CA ILE A 131 4.93 -6.51 0.19
C ILE A 131 4.30 -7.82 0.63
N GLN A 132 3.15 -7.72 1.29
CA GLN A 132 2.51 -8.88 1.88
C GLN A 132 0.99 -8.82 1.80
N ILE A 133 0.37 -9.99 1.90
CA ILE A 133 -1.06 -10.13 2.14
C ILE A 133 -1.28 -10.38 3.62
N ALA A 134 -1.96 -9.46 4.29
CA ALA A 134 -2.38 -9.63 5.69
C ALA A 134 -3.81 -10.20 5.74
N ASN A 135 -4.05 -11.15 6.64
CA ASN A 135 -5.36 -11.77 6.85
C ASN A 135 -5.88 -11.47 8.26
N TYR A 136 -6.93 -10.67 8.34
CA TYR A 136 -7.67 -10.47 9.59
C TYR A 136 -8.93 -11.34 9.59
N ASN A 137 -9.12 -12.10 10.65
CA ASN A 137 -10.28 -12.96 10.84
C ASN A 137 -10.55 -13.21 12.32
N LEU A 138 -11.71 -13.79 12.65
CA LEU A 138 -12.10 -14.02 14.05
C LEU A 138 -11.31 -15.16 14.72
N LYS A 139 -10.78 -16.09 13.94
CA LYS A 139 -10.10 -17.27 14.47
C LYS A 139 -8.68 -16.94 14.95
N ASP A 140 -7.92 -16.24 14.11
CA ASP A 140 -6.49 -16.02 14.34
C ASP A 140 -6.21 -14.60 14.88
N LYS A 141 -6.60 -13.58 14.14
CA LYS A 141 -6.35 -12.18 14.49
C LYS A 141 -7.46 -11.26 13.98
N LYS A 142 -8.34 -10.81 14.85
CA LYS A 142 -9.46 -9.95 14.45
C LYS A 142 -9.12 -8.48 14.24
N GLN A 143 -8.04 -7.98 14.86
CA GLN A 143 -7.64 -6.57 14.83
C GLN A 143 -6.13 -6.41 14.96
N GLY A 144 -5.59 -5.28 14.49
CA GLY A 144 -4.21 -4.90 14.72
C GLY A 144 -4.03 -4.16 16.06
N ALA A 145 -2.84 -4.23 16.64
CA ALA A 145 -2.42 -3.35 17.73
C ALA A 145 -2.02 -1.98 17.19
N TRP A 146 -1.95 -0.98 18.06
CA TRP A 146 -1.38 0.33 17.73
C TRP A 146 0.12 0.21 17.38
N HIS A 147 0.51 0.72 16.22
CA HIS A 147 1.90 0.66 15.77
C HIS A 147 2.24 1.76 14.76
N HIS A 148 3.53 1.97 14.56
CA HIS A 148 4.10 2.63 13.40
C HIS A 148 4.74 1.55 12.51
N ASP A 149 4.70 1.72 11.20
CA ASP A 149 5.44 0.86 10.27
C ASP A 149 6.92 1.31 10.24
N ALA A 150 7.67 0.92 11.29
CA ALA A 150 9.02 1.43 11.53
C ALA A 150 10.03 1.08 10.42
N SER A 151 9.79 0.00 9.67
CA SER A 151 10.62 -0.44 8.55
C SER A 151 10.33 0.30 7.23
N ALA A 152 9.36 1.22 7.21
CA ALA A 152 8.93 1.93 6.02
C ALA A 152 8.94 3.45 6.20
N ASP A 153 9.05 4.18 5.10
CA ASP A 153 8.83 5.63 5.04
C ASP A 153 7.42 5.94 4.50
N ILE A 154 6.90 5.08 3.63
CA ILE A 154 5.55 5.18 3.07
C ILE A 154 4.87 3.82 3.14
N SER A 155 3.66 3.79 3.70
CA SER A 155 2.78 2.63 3.72
C SER A 155 1.64 2.79 2.72
N VAL A 156 1.35 1.67 2.03
CA VAL A 156 0.21 1.57 1.10
C VAL A 156 -0.62 0.36 1.51
N VAL A 157 -1.87 0.58 1.85
CA VAL A 157 -2.78 -0.47 2.33
C VAL A 157 -3.98 -0.57 1.39
N VAL A 158 -4.16 -1.74 0.77
CA VAL A 158 -5.20 -1.97 -0.23
C VAL A 158 -6.13 -3.11 0.22
N PRO A 159 -7.39 -2.84 0.55
CA PRO A 159 -8.36 -3.91 0.78
C PRO A 159 -8.66 -4.64 -0.53
N LEU A 160 -8.67 -5.97 -0.47
CA LEU A 160 -8.88 -6.81 -1.65
C LEU A 160 -10.32 -7.28 -1.81
N ASN A 161 -11.05 -7.49 -0.71
CA ASN A 161 -12.34 -8.16 -0.70
C ASN A 161 -13.39 -7.43 0.15
N THR A 162 -13.43 -6.11 0.10
CA THR A 162 -14.45 -5.32 0.78
C THR A 162 -15.85 -5.70 0.29
N GLY A 163 -16.74 -6.01 1.24
CA GLY A 163 -18.08 -6.54 1.00
C GLY A 163 -18.22 -8.03 1.31
N ASP A 164 -17.11 -8.78 1.40
CA ASP A 164 -17.10 -10.20 1.75
C ASP A 164 -16.88 -10.42 3.27
N TYR A 165 -16.63 -9.35 4.02
CA TYR A 165 -16.48 -9.33 5.47
C TYR A 165 -17.23 -8.16 6.10
N LYS A 166 -17.44 -8.20 7.43
CA LYS A 166 -18.02 -7.09 8.22
C LYS A 166 -16.99 -6.54 9.20
N GLY A 167 -17.16 -5.27 9.57
CA GLY A 167 -16.21 -4.55 10.42
C GLY A 167 -14.98 -4.12 9.64
N GLY A 168 -13.83 -4.06 10.30
CA GLY A 168 -12.56 -3.62 9.72
C GLY A 168 -12.45 -2.12 9.49
N GLY A 169 -11.46 -1.74 8.71
CA GLY A 169 -11.06 -0.34 8.52
C GLY A 169 -9.69 -0.08 9.11
N THR A 170 -9.28 1.18 9.13
CA THR A 170 -8.01 1.62 9.70
C THR A 170 -8.28 2.80 10.62
N GLU A 171 -7.71 2.79 11.80
CA GLU A 171 -7.79 3.90 12.75
C GLU A 171 -6.41 4.54 12.91
N PHE A 172 -6.39 5.86 12.81
CA PHE A 172 -5.21 6.69 13.05
C PHE A 172 -5.34 7.40 14.40
N HIS A 173 -4.32 7.30 15.23
CA HIS A 173 -4.35 7.82 16.59
C HIS A 173 -4.74 9.31 16.66
N ASN A 174 -4.21 10.12 15.75
CA ASN A 174 -4.41 11.55 15.75
C ASN A 174 -5.65 12.02 14.98
N TYR A 175 -6.31 11.12 14.21
CA TYR A 175 -7.33 11.55 13.25
C TYR A 175 -8.65 10.78 13.36
N GLY A 176 -8.62 9.56 13.93
CA GLY A 176 -9.80 8.71 14.04
C GLY A 176 -9.86 7.63 12.95
N SER A 177 -11.06 7.08 12.77
CA SER A 177 -11.29 5.86 11.98
C SER A 177 -11.65 6.16 10.54
N ILE A 178 -11.12 5.34 9.64
CA ILE A 178 -11.50 5.26 8.23
C ILE A 178 -12.18 3.91 8.01
N SER A 179 -13.43 3.93 7.56
CA SER A 179 -14.17 2.72 7.17
C SER A 179 -13.45 1.97 6.04
N PRO A 180 -13.71 0.65 5.86
CA PRO A 180 -13.11 -0.11 4.77
C PRO A 180 -13.30 0.59 3.43
N LEU A 181 -12.20 0.86 2.73
CA LEU A 181 -12.25 1.41 1.38
C LEU A 181 -12.79 0.36 0.40
N PRO A 182 -13.34 0.75 -0.75
CA PRO A 182 -13.69 -0.20 -1.80
C PRO A 182 -12.48 -1.06 -2.22
N SER A 183 -12.71 -2.32 -2.57
CA SER A 183 -11.64 -3.22 -3.05
C SER A 183 -10.82 -2.58 -4.17
N GLY A 184 -9.50 -2.60 -4.01
CA GLY A 184 -8.54 -2.00 -4.95
C GLY A 184 -8.25 -0.52 -4.73
N HIS A 185 -8.94 0.15 -3.79
CA HIS A 185 -8.59 1.51 -3.39
C HIS A 185 -7.49 1.46 -2.34
N ALA A 186 -6.38 2.12 -2.62
CA ALA A 186 -5.25 2.21 -1.70
C ALA A 186 -5.44 3.36 -0.72
N LEU A 187 -5.10 3.12 0.54
CA LEU A 187 -4.81 4.13 1.54
C LEU A 187 -3.29 4.32 1.54
N ILE A 188 -2.81 5.56 1.35
CA ILE A 188 -1.39 5.88 1.30
C ILE A 188 -1.06 6.95 2.35
N PHE A 189 0.01 6.74 3.10
CA PHE A 189 0.41 7.64 4.18
C PHE A 189 1.90 7.48 4.56
N PRO A 190 2.53 8.53 5.13
CA PRO A 190 3.86 8.41 5.74
C PRO A 190 3.80 7.45 6.95
N SER A 191 4.64 6.43 6.93
CA SER A 191 4.60 5.29 7.86
C SER A 191 4.95 5.68 9.30
N PHE A 192 6.07 6.38 9.44
CA PHE A 192 6.68 6.64 10.74
C PHE A 192 5.92 7.68 11.58
N THR A 193 5.25 8.63 10.95
CA THR A 193 4.55 9.73 11.64
C THR A 193 3.09 9.43 11.95
N ASN A 194 2.55 8.34 11.42
CA ASN A 194 1.15 7.98 11.56
C ASN A 194 0.97 6.69 12.34
N MET A 195 0.83 6.82 13.66
CA MET A 195 0.44 5.71 14.52
C MET A 195 -0.96 5.24 14.14
N HIS A 196 -1.11 3.96 13.85
CA HIS A 196 -2.37 3.41 13.35
C HIS A 196 -2.60 1.96 13.79
N ARG A 197 -3.83 1.47 13.55
CA ARG A 197 -4.19 0.05 13.73
C ARG A 197 -5.27 -0.39 12.76
N GLY A 198 -5.32 -1.69 12.49
CA GLY A 198 -6.48 -2.33 11.84
C GLY A 198 -7.63 -2.46 12.83
N LEU A 199 -8.82 -1.98 12.43
CA LEU A 199 -10.04 -2.12 13.22
C LEU A 199 -10.56 -3.56 13.21
N PRO A 200 -11.34 -3.96 14.23
CA PRO A 200 -11.85 -5.32 14.37
C PRO A 200 -12.69 -5.78 13.17
N VAL A 201 -12.42 -7.00 12.71
CA VAL A 201 -13.31 -7.75 11.83
C VAL A 201 -14.37 -8.42 12.69
N GLU A 202 -15.63 -8.34 12.27
CA GLU A 202 -16.79 -8.88 12.98
C GLU A 202 -17.30 -10.17 12.32
N PHE A 203 -16.97 -10.38 11.05
CA PHE A 203 -17.35 -11.56 10.27
C PHE A 203 -16.48 -11.71 9.03
N GLY A 204 -16.16 -12.94 8.64
CA GLY A 204 -15.40 -13.27 7.42
C GLY A 204 -13.90 -13.08 7.55
N ASN A 205 -13.22 -13.15 6.41
CA ASN A 205 -11.78 -12.91 6.27
C ASN A 205 -11.55 -11.57 5.55
N ARG A 206 -10.74 -10.70 6.13
CA ARG A 206 -10.34 -9.42 5.52
C ARG A 206 -8.92 -9.55 4.99
N TYR A 207 -8.76 -9.52 3.67
CA TYR A 207 -7.46 -9.54 3.01
C TYR A 207 -7.02 -8.13 2.64
N LEU A 208 -5.79 -7.80 3.04
CA LEU A 208 -5.13 -6.54 2.68
C LEU A 208 -3.85 -6.84 1.92
N LEU A 209 -3.64 -6.17 0.80
CA LEU A 209 -2.34 -6.08 0.17
C LEU A 209 -1.63 -4.85 0.76
N VAL A 210 -0.51 -5.08 1.43
CA VAL A 210 0.24 -4.04 2.15
C VAL A 210 1.61 -3.90 1.50
N PHE A 211 2.02 -2.63 1.29
CA PHE A 211 3.36 -2.28 0.82
C PHE A 211 4.04 -1.45 1.90
N TRP A 212 5.21 -1.87 2.30
CA TRP A 212 6.14 -1.10 3.12
C TRP A 212 7.32 -0.68 2.27
N LEU A 213 7.37 0.63 1.99
CA LEU A 213 8.28 1.22 1.02
C LEU A 213 9.22 2.20 1.72
N TYR A 214 10.48 2.26 1.26
CA TYR A 214 11.41 3.26 1.78
C TYR A 214 11.94 4.15 0.66
N ASP A 215 12.18 5.42 1.00
CA ASP A 215 12.64 6.44 0.08
C ASP A 215 14.18 6.48 -0.04
N LYS A 216 14.65 7.28 -0.99
CA LYS A 216 16.07 7.47 -1.25
C LYS A 216 16.84 8.04 -0.06
N SER A 217 16.19 8.88 0.74
CA SER A 217 16.82 9.51 1.89
C SER A 217 17.17 8.48 2.98
N ARG A 218 16.34 7.44 3.13
CA ARG A 218 16.61 6.34 4.05
C ARG A 218 17.79 5.50 3.58
N VAL A 219 17.83 5.17 2.29
CA VAL A 219 18.98 4.42 1.70
C VAL A 219 20.28 5.17 1.97
N LYS A 220 20.29 6.48 1.72
CA LYS A 220 21.46 7.31 2.01
C LYS A 220 21.85 7.27 3.49
N ARG A 221 20.88 7.44 4.42
CA ARG A 221 21.13 7.35 5.87
C ARG A 221 21.70 5.99 6.28
N LEU A 222 21.17 4.90 5.73
CA LEU A 222 21.67 3.55 6.04
C LEU A 222 23.12 3.39 5.58
N ILE A 223 23.44 3.83 4.35
CA ILE A 223 24.81 3.82 3.81
C ILE A 223 25.74 4.69 4.66
N ASP A 224 25.32 5.94 4.96
CA ASP A 224 26.11 6.89 5.75
C ASP A 224 26.37 6.38 7.19
N CYS A 225 25.47 5.52 7.73
CA CYS A 225 25.63 4.86 9.03
C CYS A 225 26.36 3.50 8.95
N GLY A 226 26.81 3.08 7.76
CA GLY A 226 27.50 1.79 7.56
C GLY A 226 26.58 0.56 7.72
N LEU A 227 25.28 0.74 7.60
CA LEU A 227 24.28 -0.35 7.64
C LEU A 227 24.02 -0.84 6.20
N PRO A 228 23.96 -2.18 5.98
CA PRO A 228 23.74 -2.76 4.67
C PRO A 228 22.35 -2.49 4.10
#